data_0a3cbff1acd51e1a9894fe5a6c86abb6
#
_entry.id   0a3cbff1acd51e1a9894fe5a6c86abb6
#
_cell.length_a   1.000
_cell.length_b   1.000
_cell.length_c   1.000
_cell.angle_alpha   90.00
_cell.angle_beta   90.00
_cell.angle_gamma   90.00
#
_symmetry.space_group_name_H-M   'P 1'
#
loop_
_entity.id
_entity.type
_entity.pdbx_description
1 polymer ?
#
loop_
_entity_poly.entity_id
_entity_poly.type
_entity_poly.pdbx_seq_one_letter_code
_entity_poly.pdbx_strand_id
1 'polypeptide(L)'
;MNRRNFIRLSATACAALHLSPALAEDSASIRLTLRPDRHGNKIAADFTGLSYESAQLGNPNFFAGDNAGLIGFVRRLGAQGILRIGGNTSEYCYWAPDPAKISSQQAPTVVNPDQGHKAPPPVNITPQAVRNLKDFLDATGWNLIYGLNMGTGTAEDAAAEAAYVNDVAGSKLIAFQLCNEPDLFFRNGIRKADYDAAQFNDEWKHYYDAIRARVPSAPFAGPDTAYNNSWLVPFAQRFKKEARFLSQHYYAEGPPTDPTMTIDRLLRPNPNLQKEFEGMQKTVHETGLPFRLAETNSCYSGGKPGVSDTFASALWAADLMYQLATAGGMGINFHGGGYGWYTPIAGTRDDGFLGRPIFYGMLMFSEAGTGQLIETQLEGIDKAPLLTAYALQSNGSMKAVVFNKNQDRRVRLTLNAGQPIQHAKALRLRAPRVDDTTDVTFGGAPVGANGTWSAAREETLQAQDGSITLDLPAASAALITMEEPSR
;
A
#
# COMPACT_ATOMS: atom_id res chain seq x y z
N MET A 1 -60.15 -19.00 52.93
CA MET A 1 -61.11 -20.10 52.78
C MET A 1 -61.48 -20.32 51.33
N ASN A 2 -61.25 -21.55 50.86
CA ASN A 2 -61.90 -22.30 49.77
C ASN A 2 -61.82 -21.75 48.34
N ARG A 3 -61.03 -22.36 47.49
CA ARG A 3 -61.09 -23.64 46.75
C ARG A 3 -61.98 -23.61 45.50
N ARG A 4 -61.31 -23.91 44.36
CA ARG A 4 -61.78 -24.72 43.21
C ARG A 4 -62.74 -24.05 42.21
N ASN A 5 -62.39 -23.97 40.92
CA ASN A 5 -62.43 -25.07 39.98
C ASN A 5 -61.73 -24.77 38.64
N PHE A 6 -61.17 -25.81 38.13
CA PHE A 6 -60.51 -26.05 36.88
C PHE A 6 -61.52 -26.12 35.72
N ILE A 7 -61.27 -25.41 34.62
CA ILE A 7 -61.73 -25.87 33.30
C ILE A 7 -60.58 -25.65 32.30
N ARG A 8 -60.07 -26.75 31.74
CA ARG A 8 -59.15 -26.79 30.59
C ARG A 8 -59.95 -26.51 29.33
N LEU A 9 -59.53 -25.55 28.53
CA LEU A 9 -59.85 -25.51 27.12
C LEU A 9 -58.50 -25.51 26.34
N SER A 10 -58.27 -26.65 25.70
CA SER A 10 -57.19 -26.81 24.73
C SER A 10 -57.56 -26.06 23.42
N ALA A 11 -56.95 -24.89 23.15
CA ALA A 11 -57.07 -24.27 21.87
C ALA A 11 -55.76 -24.58 21.13
N THR A 12 -55.80 -25.44 20.14
CA THR A 12 -54.76 -25.73 19.18
C THR A 12 -54.62 -24.52 18.28
N ALA A 13 -53.65 -23.63 18.56
CA ALA A 13 -53.30 -22.57 17.66
C ALA A 13 -52.33 -23.14 16.62
N CYS A 14 -52.81 -23.35 15.40
CA CYS A 14 -51.97 -23.50 14.23
C CYS A 14 -51.20 -22.20 14.01
N ALA A 15 -49.94 -22.15 14.44
CA ALA A 15 -49.02 -21.11 14.03
C ALA A 15 -48.69 -21.35 12.55
N ALA A 16 -49.38 -20.63 11.67
CA ALA A 16 -48.95 -20.48 10.29
C ALA A 16 -47.62 -19.70 10.31
N LEU A 17 -46.52 -20.41 10.16
CA LEU A 17 -45.22 -19.80 9.80
C LEU A 17 -45.42 -19.09 8.47
N HIS A 18 -45.69 -17.80 8.53
CA HIS A 18 -45.46 -16.94 7.38
C HIS A 18 -43.95 -16.90 7.16
N LEU A 19 -43.42 -17.81 6.35
CA LEU A 19 -42.20 -17.64 5.62
C LEU A 19 -42.42 -16.38 4.75
N SER A 20 -42.03 -15.22 5.26
CA SER A 20 -41.82 -14.07 4.40
C SER A 20 -40.91 -14.55 3.28
N PRO A 21 -41.25 -14.37 1.99
CA PRO A 21 -40.32 -14.62 0.94
C PRO A 21 -39.16 -13.66 1.23
N ALA A 22 -37.98 -14.20 1.54
CA ALA A 22 -36.75 -13.44 1.50
C ALA A 22 -36.77 -12.82 0.11
N LEU A 23 -36.87 -11.49 0.05
CA LEU A 23 -36.68 -10.73 -1.17
C LEU A 23 -35.38 -11.27 -1.74
N ALA A 24 -35.44 -11.94 -2.86
CA ALA A 24 -34.28 -12.36 -3.59
C ALA A 24 -33.54 -11.07 -3.89
N GLU A 25 -32.49 -10.78 -3.11
CA GLU A 25 -31.59 -9.65 -3.41
C GLU A 25 -31.17 -9.84 -4.85
N ASP A 26 -31.47 -8.86 -5.68
CA ASP A 26 -31.25 -8.90 -7.13
C ASP A 26 -29.73 -8.99 -7.35
N SER A 27 -29.22 -10.22 -7.49
CA SER A 27 -27.81 -10.44 -7.65
C SER A 27 -27.42 -10.15 -9.11
N ALA A 28 -26.51 -9.20 -9.32
CA ALA A 28 -25.97 -8.93 -10.63
C ALA A 28 -25.20 -10.14 -11.16
N SER A 29 -25.59 -10.67 -12.31
CA SER A 29 -24.87 -11.75 -13.00
C SER A 29 -23.77 -11.17 -13.88
N ILE A 30 -22.52 -11.49 -13.54
CA ILE A 30 -21.31 -11.02 -14.22
C ILE A 30 -20.53 -12.21 -14.74
N ARG A 31 -19.95 -12.08 -15.92
CA ARG A 31 -19.00 -13.05 -16.47
C ARG A 31 -17.60 -12.47 -16.47
N LEU A 32 -16.64 -13.24 -15.96
CA LEU A 32 -15.21 -12.96 -16.04
C LEU A 32 -14.56 -14.01 -16.92
N THR A 33 -13.92 -13.59 -18.00
CA THR A 33 -13.14 -14.46 -18.87
C THR A 33 -11.67 -14.14 -18.72
N LEU A 34 -10.83 -15.15 -18.44
CA LEU A 34 -9.39 -15.05 -18.41
C LEU A 34 -8.80 -15.39 -19.78
N ARG A 35 -7.71 -14.73 -20.12
CA ARG A 35 -6.96 -14.95 -21.37
C ARG A 35 -5.53 -15.38 -21.05
N PRO A 36 -5.28 -16.67 -20.76
CA PRO A 36 -3.95 -17.14 -20.33
C PRO A 36 -2.86 -16.94 -21.37
N ASP A 37 -3.23 -16.84 -22.64
CA ASP A 37 -2.35 -16.58 -23.79
C ASP A 37 -1.96 -15.12 -23.96
N ARG A 38 -2.61 -14.20 -23.22
CA ARG A 38 -2.38 -12.76 -23.31
C ARG A 38 -1.74 -12.23 -22.03
N HIS A 39 -0.42 -12.06 -22.12
CA HIS A 39 0.40 -11.65 -20.99
C HIS A 39 0.46 -10.13 -20.85
N GLY A 40 0.25 -9.62 -19.64
CA GLY A 40 0.48 -8.25 -19.22
C GLY A 40 1.85 -8.07 -18.57
N ASN A 41 1.94 -7.19 -17.59
CA ASN A 41 3.17 -6.96 -16.83
C ASN A 41 3.41 -8.06 -15.79
N LYS A 42 4.67 -8.21 -15.37
CA LYS A 42 5.06 -9.15 -14.32
C LYS A 42 5.07 -8.44 -12.97
N ILE A 43 4.42 -9.04 -11.97
CA ILE A 43 4.52 -8.60 -10.58
C ILE A 43 5.85 -9.09 -10.00
N ALA A 44 6.72 -8.17 -9.61
CA ALA A 44 8.01 -8.48 -8.99
C ALA A 44 7.85 -8.96 -7.53
N ALA A 45 8.85 -9.69 -7.04
CA ALA A 45 8.83 -10.24 -5.68
C ALA A 45 8.90 -9.14 -4.60
N ASP A 46 9.47 -7.99 -4.92
CA ASP A 46 9.62 -6.82 -4.06
C ASP A 46 8.62 -5.70 -4.38
N PHE A 47 7.50 -6.05 -5.06
CA PHE A 47 6.46 -5.08 -5.42
C PHE A 47 5.86 -4.39 -4.19
N THR A 48 5.56 -5.17 -3.15
CA THR A 48 4.97 -4.68 -1.90
C THR A 48 6.00 -3.92 -1.08
N GLY A 49 5.60 -2.79 -0.51
CA GLY A 49 6.45 -1.98 0.36
C GLY A 49 5.69 -1.23 1.44
N LEU A 50 6.46 -0.76 2.41
CA LEU A 50 6.02 0.13 3.47
C LEU A 50 6.88 1.39 3.44
N SER A 51 6.29 2.54 3.77
CA SER A 51 6.96 3.82 3.92
C SER A 51 6.76 4.33 5.35
N TYR A 52 7.84 4.81 5.95
CA TYR A 52 7.84 5.40 7.28
C TYR A 52 8.59 6.73 7.27
N GLU A 53 8.17 7.62 8.14
CA GLU A 53 8.84 8.89 8.39
C GLU A 53 10.30 8.70 8.84
N SER A 54 11.24 9.49 8.31
CA SER A 54 12.65 9.47 8.73
C SER A 54 12.83 9.72 10.23
N ALA A 55 11.94 10.53 10.83
CA ALA A 55 11.93 10.78 12.27
C ALA A 55 11.76 9.51 13.12
N GLN A 56 11.25 8.42 12.54
CA GLN A 56 11.15 7.14 13.23
C GLN A 56 12.53 6.58 13.64
N LEU A 57 13.59 6.95 12.91
CA LEU A 57 14.99 6.61 13.26
C LEU A 57 15.51 7.34 14.50
N GLY A 58 14.82 8.39 14.96
CA GLY A 58 15.10 9.01 16.26
C GLY A 58 14.89 8.06 17.44
N ASN A 59 14.07 7.02 17.27
CA ASN A 59 14.03 5.87 18.17
C ASN A 59 14.78 4.68 17.52
N PRO A 60 16.05 4.48 17.82
CA PRO A 60 16.87 3.44 17.18
C PRO A 60 16.35 2.01 17.43
N ASN A 61 15.49 1.81 18.42
CA ASN A 61 14.94 0.50 18.75
C ASN A 61 13.66 0.17 17.99
N PHE A 62 13.10 1.10 17.21
CA PHE A 62 11.89 0.83 16.43
C PHE A 62 12.20 -0.12 15.27
N PHE A 63 13.17 0.20 14.42
CA PHE A 63 13.70 -0.71 13.40
C PHE A 63 14.91 -1.43 13.95
N ALA A 64 14.70 -2.41 14.81
CA ALA A 64 15.76 -3.22 15.36
C ALA A 64 15.52 -4.70 15.05
N GLY A 65 16.60 -5.46 14.88
CA GLY A 65 16.54 -6.88 14.53
C GLY A 65 15.88 -7.78 15.59
N ASP A 66 15.66 -7.26 16.79
CA ASP A 66 14.95 -7.91 17.89
C ASP A 66 13.50 -7.42 18.08
N ASN A 67 13.00 -6.50 17.22
CA ASN A 67 11.59 -6.08 17.24
C ASN A 67 10.71 -7.14 16.55
N ALA A 68 10.54 -8.29 17.22
CA ALA A 68 9.85 -9.46 16.68
C ALA A 68 8.41 -9.16 16.23
N GLY A 69 7.72 -8.24 16.93
CA GLY A 69 6.36 -7.83 16.58
C GLY A 69 6.30 -7.21 15.18
N LEU A 70 7.05 -6.15 14.94
CA LEU A 70 7.06 -5.47 13.63
C LEU A 70 7.63 -6.38 12.53
N ILE A 71 8.71 -7.13 12.82
CA ILE A 71 9.32 -8.09 11.90
C ILE A 71 8.28 -9.12 11.41
N GLY A 72 7.46 -9.65 12.32
CA GLY A 72 6.46 -10.64 11.98
C GLY A 72 5.40 -10.09 11.01
N PHE A 73 4.90 -8.88 11.24
CA PHE A 73 3.98 -8.20 10.32
C PHE A 73 4.62 -7.94 8.95
N VAL A 74 5.85 -7.44 8.92
CA VAL A 74 6.56 -7.16 7.65
C VAL A 74 6.80 -8.44 6.87
N ARG A 75 7.27 -9.51 7.50
CA ARG A 75 7.45 -10.83 6.87
C ARG A 75 6.15 -11.42 6.32
N ARG A 76 5.01 -11.13 6.97
CA ARG A 76 3.71 -11.60 6.52
C ARG A 76 3.30 -10.99 5.17
N LEU A 77 3.78 -9.79 4.86
CA LEU A 77 3.56 -9.13 3.57
C LEU A 77 4.48 -9.63 2.45
N GLY A 78 5.42 -10.53 2.75
CA GLY A 78 6.30 -11.17 1.76
C GLY A 78 7.72 -11.38 2.27
N ALA A 79 8.39 -12.40 1.73
CA ALA A 79 9.80 -12.67 2.02
C ALA A 79 10.75 -11.63 1.42
N GLN A 80 10.26 -10.85 0.48
CA GLN A 80 10.94 -9.72 -0.15
C GLN A 80 9.96 -8.54 -0.20
N GLY A 81 10.50 -7.35 -0.12
CA GLY A 81 9.73 -6.11 -0.17
C GLY A 81 10.65 -4.91 -0.01
N ILE A 82 10.08 -3.72 -0.03
CA ILE A 82 10.83 -2.47 0.09
C ILE A 82 10.36 -1.70 1.31
N LEU A 83 11.29 -1.43 2.22
CA LEU A 83 11.10 -0.44 3.28
C LEU A 83 11.62 0.90 2.77
N ARG A 84 10.78 1.90 2.69
CA ARG A 84 11.19 3.28 2.44
C ARG A 84 11.21 4.03 3.76
N ILE A 85 12.33 4.65 4.07
CA ILE A 85 12.50 5.64 5.15
C ILE A 85 12.58 7.00 4.46
N GLY A 86 11.65 7.90 4.77
CA GLY A 86 11.49 9.19 4.08
C GLY A 86 10.41 10.04 4.74
N GLY A 87 9.43 10.50 3.96
CA GLY A 87 8.32 11.31 4.45
C GLY A 87 8.71 12.75 4.74
N ASN A 88 7.74 13.57 5.16
CA ASN A 88 7.94 14.99 5.42
C ASN A 88 9.01 15.29 6.46
N THR A 89 9.27 14.37 7.38
CA THR A 89 10.29 14.56 8.42
C THR A 89 11.69 14.31 7.92
N SER A 90 11.92 13.77 6.71
CA SER A 90 13.26 13.65 6.13
C SER A 90 13.95 15.02 6.05
N GLU A 91 13.19 16.08 5.76
CA GLU A 91 13.69 17.45 5.67
C GLU A 91 14.06 18.08 7.02
N TYR A 92 13.83 17.38 8.12
CA TYR A 92 14.11 17.81 9.49
C TYR A 92 14.89 16.76 10.29
N CYS A 93 15.45 15.78 9.61
CA CYS A 93 16.34 14.78 10.17
C CYS A 93 17.80 15.14 9.85
N TYR A 94 18.68 15.03 10.84
CA TYR A 94 20.06 15.45 10.72
C TYR A 94 21.01 14.34 11.13
N TRP A 95 22.04 14.13 10.34
CA TRP A 95 23.07 13.14 10.62
C TRP A 95 23.90 13.52 11.86
N ALA A 96 23.94 12.65 12.84
CA ALA A 96 24.67 12.81 14.10
C ALA A 96 25.69 11.68 14.28
N PRO A 97 26.87 11.76 13.62
CA PRO A 97 27.88 10.70 13.67
C PRO A 97 28.48 10.50 15.07
N ASP A 98 28.46 11.54 15.90
CA ASP A 98 28.92 11.51 17.29
C ASP A 98 27.76 11.93 18.22
N PRO A 99 27.03 10.95 18.81
CA PRO A 99 25.92 11.26 19.71
C PRO A 99 26.30 12.12 20.93
N ALA A 100 27.58 12.11 21.34
CA ALA A 100 28.05 12.92 22.46
C ALA A 100 28.15 14.41 22.10
N LYS A 101 28.14 14.76 20.83
CA LYS A 101 28.19 16.13 20.30
C LYS A 101 26.87 16.63 19.77
N ILE A 102 25.76 15.96 20.03
CA ILE A 102 24.43 16.44 19.66
C ILE A 102 24.21 17.77 20.36
N SER A 103 24.43 18.86 19.63
CA SER A 103 23.96 20.19 20.04
C SER A 103 22.46 20.26 19.80
N SER A 104 21.74 21.04 20.62
CA SER A 104 20.37 21.41 20.31
C SER A 104 20.38 22.18 18.97
N GLN A 105 20.15 21.46 17.87
CA GLN A 105 20.01 22.10 16.57
C GLN A 105 18.80 23.05 16.65
N GLN A 106 19.01 24.30 16.24
CA GLN A 106 17.91 25.23 16.13
C GLN A 106 16.91 24.70 15.11
N ALA A 107 15.63 24.80 15.46
CA ALA A 107 14.59 24.50 14.47
C ALA A 107 14.90 25.25 13.17
N PRO A 108 14.79 24.58 12.02
CA PRO A 108 15.12 25.22 10.73
C PRO A 108 14.30 26.48 10.56
N THR A 109 14.94 27.53 10.05
CA THR A 109 14.27 28.79 9.76
C THR A 109 13.28 28.55 8.64
N VAL A 110 11.99 28.60 8.94
CA VAL A 110 10.93 28.53 7.94
C VAL A 110 11.04 29.74 7.04
N VAL A 111 11.32 29.55 5.74
CA VAL A 111 11.52 30.65 4.78
C VAL A 111 10.21 31.39 4.51
N ASN A 112 9.05 30.77 4.78
CA ASN A 112 7.73 31.32 4.49
C ASN A 112 6.78 31.17 5.67
N PRO A 113 6.96 31.96 6.77
CA PRO A 113 6.14 31.83 7.99
C PRO A 113 4.64 32.15 7.77
N ASP A 114 4.32 32.89 6.71
CA ASP A 114 2.94 33.29 6.39
C ASP A 114 2.05 32.13 5.92
N GLN A 115 2.61 30.96 5.61
CA GLN A 115 1.83 29.78 5.20
C GLN A 115 1.24 29.00 6.40
N GLY A 116 1.50 29.42 7.63
CA GLY A 116 0.98 28.75 8.83
C GLY A 116 1.53 27.34 9.06
N HIS A 117 2.51 26.92 8.28
CA HIS A 117 3.12 25.61 8.43
C HIS A 117 4.10 25.61 9.60
N LYS A 118 3.85 24.71 10.55
CA LYS A 118 4.76 24.51 11.69
C LYS A 118 5.71 23.38 11.36
N ALA A 119 7.01 23.70 11.25
CA ALA A 119 8.05 22.71 11.05
C ALA A 119 8.01 21.63 12.16
N PRO A 120 8.18 20.36 11.83
CA PRO A 120 8.39 19.32 12.82
C PRO A 120 9.64 19.59 13.67
N PRO A 121 9.71 19.09 14.92
CA PRO A 121 10.92 19.19 15.70
C PRO A 121 12.07 18.45 14.99
N PRO A 122 13.30 18.98 15.04
CA PRO A 122 14.46 18.32 14.44
C PRO A 122 14.76 16.99 15.13
N VAL A 123 15.17 16.00 14.35
CA VAL A 123 15.51 14.66 14.81
C VAL A 123 16.95 14.34 14.42
N ASN A 124 17.74 13.77 15.34
CA ASN A 124 19.08 13.31 15.06
C ASN A 124 19.09 11.83 14.69
N ILE A 125 19.68 11.49 13.55
CA ILE A 125 19.90 10.12 13.10
C ILE A 125 21.31 9.71 13.49
N THR A 126 21.42 8.65 14.28
CA THR A 126 22.69 8.16 14.82
C THR A 126 23.20 6.94 14.05
N PRO A 127 24.52 6.66 14.10
CA PRO A 127 25.08 5.40 13.57
C PRO A 127 24.39 4.14 14.14
N GLN A 128 23.94 4.18 15.38
CA GLN A 128 23.24 3.05 16.00
C GLN A 128 21.87 2.82 15.34
N ALA A 129 21.12 3.89 15.02
CA ALA A 129 19.85 3.75 14.34
C ALA A 129 20.00 3.09 12.96
N VAL A 130 21.05 3.45 12.22
CA VAL A 130 21.34 2.86 10.89
C VAL A 130 21.76 1.38 11.01
N ARG A 131 22.58 1.01 12.02
CA ARG A 131 22.94 -0.41 12.26
C ARG A 131 21.69 -1.23 12.62
N ASN A 132 20.87 -0.72 13.54
CA ASN A 132 19.64 -1.41 13.93
C ASN A 132 18.66 -1.56 12.75
N LEU A 133 18.55 -0.55 11.90
CA LEU A 133 17.79 -0.64 10.66
C LEU A 133 18.33 -1.75 9.75
N LYS A 134 19.64 -1.89 9.61
CA LYS A 134 20.24 -2.99 8.83
C LYS A 134 19.88 -4.35 9.42
N ASP A 135 19.98 -4.51 10.73
CA ASP A 135 19.59 -5.76 11.41
C ASP A 135 18.11 -6.09 11.19
N PHE A 136 17.24 -5.07 11.20
CA PHE A 136 15.83 -5.24 10.86
C PHE A 136 15.62 -5.68 9.40
N LEU A 137 16.35 -5.09 8.45
CA LEU A 137 16.29 -5.46 7.03
C LEU A 137 16.79 -6.89 6.79
N ASP A 138 17.81 -7.33 7.53
CA ASP A 138 18.27 -8.71 7.46
C ASP A 138 17.24 -9.68 8.05
N ALA A 139 16.63 -9.31 9.18
CA ALA A 139 15.59 -10.11 9.81
C ALA A 139 14.34 -10.22 8.95
N THR A 140 13.95 -9.18 8.20
CA THR A 140 12.74 -9.19 7.35
C THR A 140 12.99 -9.75 5.96
N GLY A 141 14.22 -9.69 5.44
CA GLY A 141 14.54 -9.99 4.05
C GLY A 141 14.33 -8.80 3.08
N TRP A 142 13.81 -7.66 3.58
CA TRP A 142 13.45 -6.51 2.77
C TRP A 142 14.64 -5.64 2.39
N ASN A 143 14.49 -4.84 1.34
CA ASN A 143 15.45 -3.86 0.86
C ASN A 143 15.05 -2.45 1.29
N LEU A 144 15.93 -1.47 1.07
CA LEU A 144 15.83 -0.12 1.59
C LEU A 144 15.83 0.92 0.48
N ILE A 145 14.85 1.86 0.55
CA ILE A 145 14.93 3.20 -0.02
C ILE A 145 15.17 4.15 1.16
N TYR A 146 16.21 5.01 1.06
CA TYR A 146 16.59 5.87 2.16
C TYR A 146 16.54 7.35 1.75
N GLY A 147 15.69 8.12 2.44
CA GLY A 147 15.53 9.56 2.26
C GLY A 147 16.60 10.36 2.99
N LEU A 148 17.14 11.37 2.32
CA LEU A 148 18.14 12.30 2.81
C LEU A 148 17.55 13.71 2.92
N ASN A 149 18.09 14.53 3.82
CA ASN A 149 17.62 15.90 4.04
C ASN A 149 18.21 16.88 3.01
N MET A 150 17.49 17.14 1.93
CA MET A 150 17.82 18.19 0.97
C MET A 150 17.12 19.52 1.32
N GLY A 151 16.01 19.47 2.02
CA GLY A 151 15.17 20.64 2.28
C GLY A 151 15.82 21.65 3.20
N THR A 152 16.39 21.21 4.32
CA THR A 152 17.00 22.06 5.35
C THR A 152 18.43 21.67 5.74
N GLY A 153 18.96 20.55 5.17
CA GLY A 153 20.31 20.06 5.37
C GLY A 153 21.34 20.71 4.44
N THR A 154 22.55 20.15 4.45
CA THR A 154 23.62 20.50 3.52
C THR A 154 24.01 19.29 2.66
N ALA A 155 24.57 19.54 1.48
CA ALA A 155 25.05 18.47 0.61
C ALA A 155 26.21 17.67 1.25
N GLU A 156 27.04 18.34 2.07
CA GLU A 156 28.14 17.73 2.81
C GLU A 156 27.64 16.75 3.88
N ASP A 157 26.62 17.15 4.65
CA ASP A 157 26.01 16.30 5.68
C ASP A 157 25.27 15.11 5.06
N ALA A 158 24.50 15.37 3.99
CA ALA A 158 23.84 14.32 3.21
C ALA A 158 24.84 13.31 2.63
N ALA A 159 26.00 13.80 2.15
CA ALA A 159 27.05 12.93 1.64
C ALA A 159 27.76 12.13 2.76
N ALA A 160 27.89 12.70 3.95
CA ALA A 160 28.43 11.99 5.12
C ALA A 160 27.48 10.89 5.60
N GLU A 161 26.19 11.20 5.69
CA GLU A 161 25.15 10.23 6.05
C GLU A 161 25.03 9.12 4.99
N ALA A 162 24.96 9.49 3.72
CA ALA A 162 24.88 8.54 2.62
C ALA A 162 26.07 7.57 2.59
N ALA A 163 27.28 8.05 2.89
CA ALA A 163 28.46 7.19 2.96
C ALA A 163 28.31 6.13 4.06
N TYR A 164 27.85 6.52 5.25
CA TYR A 164 27.66 5.59 6.35
C TYR A 164 26.51 4.61 6.06
N VAL A 165 25.38 5.11 5.57
CA VAL A 165 24.22 4.26 5.22
C VAL A 165 24.60 3.25 4.12
N ASN A 166 25.34 3.68 3.08
CA ASN A 166 25.79 2.79 2.03
C ASN A 166 26.71 1.68 2.55
N ASP A 167 27.65 2.02 3.43
CA ASP A 167 28.59 1.07 4.05
C ASP A 167 27.83 0.02 4.89
N VAL A 168 26.93 0.47 5.75
CA VAL A 168 26.18 -0.40 6.66
C VAL A 168 25.11 -1.21 5.95
N ALA A 169 24.26 -0.57 5.12
CA ALA A 169 23.15 -1.26 4.44
C ALA A 169 23.62 -2.18 3.30
N GLY A 170 24.74 -1.83 2.66
CA GLY A 170 25.33 -2.63 1.57
C GLY A 170 24.32 -2.93 0.47
N SER A 171 24.18 -4.20 0.11
CA SER A 171 23.28 -4.65 -0.97
C SER A 171 21.78 -4.47 -0.66
N LYS A 172 21.42 -4.17 0.59
CA LYS A 172 20.04 -3.88 0.97
C LYS A 172 19.59 -2.50 0.47
N LEU A 173 20.51 -1.55 0.29
CA LEU A 173 20.21 -0.22 -0.22
C LEU A 173 19.96 -0.26 -1.73
N ILE A 174 18.73 0.01 -2.16
CA ILE A 174 18.38 0.05 -3.59
C ILE A 174 18.37 1.46 -4.16
N ALA A 175 18.08 2.48 -3.33
CA ALA A 175 18.20 3.88 -3.74
C ALA A 175 18.27 4.82 -2.53
N PHE A 176 18.95 5.96 -2.74
CA PHE A 176 18.73 7.19 -2.00
C PHE A 176 17.67 8.04 -2.67
N GLN A 177 16.78 8.66 -1.89
CA GLN A 177 15.92 9.77 -2.28
C GLN A 177 16.45 11.04 -1.60
N LEU A 178 16.69 12.11 -2.38
CA LEU A 178 17.39 13.28 -1.84
C LEU A 178 16.46 14.23 -1.07
N CYS A 179 15.15 14.06 -1.24
CA CYS A 179 14.12 14.87 -0.57
C CYS A 179 12.79 14.13 -0.53
N ASN A 180 11.80 14.79 0.10
CA ASN A 180 10.40 14.37 0.08
C ASN A 180 9.53 15.51 -0.44
N GLU A 181 8.73 15.27 -1.49
CA GLU A 181 7.75 16.19 -2.06
C GLU A 181 8.30 17.61 -2.33
N PRO A 182 9.36 17.75 -3.13
CA PRO A 182 9.98 19.05 -3.38
C PRO A 182 9.05 20.06 -4.08
N ASP A 183 8.05 19.57 -4.80
CA ASP A 183 6.98 20.37 -5.40
C ASP A 183 6.02 21.00 -4.37
N LEU A 184 6.09 20.57 -3.11
CA LEU A 184 5.40 21.17 -1.97
C LEU A 184 6.31 22.03 -1.06
N PHE A 185 7.60 22.16 -1.35
CA PHE A 185 8.54 22.90 -0.51
C PHE A 185 8.13 24.36 -0.27
N PHE A 186 7.51 25.01 -1.25
CA PHE A 186 6.94 26.35 -1.04
C PHE A 186 5.80 26.31 0.01
N ARG A 187 4.87 25.37 -0.12
CA ARG A 187 3.74 25.25 0.83
C ARG A 187 4.20 24.89 2.23
N ASN A 188 5.27 24.13 2.33
CA ASN A 188 5.87 23.68 3.58
C ASN A 188 6.85 24.72 4.17
N GLY A 189 7.01 25.88 3.52
CA GLY A 189 7.86 26.96 4.01
C GLY A 189 9.38 26.72 3.83
N ILE A 190 9.77 25.69 3.06
CA ILE A 190 11.17 25.29 2.86
C ILE A 190 11.81 26.11 1.74
N ARG A 191 11.06 26.45 0.70
CA ARG A 191 11.53 27.26 -0.45
C ARG A 191 10.58 28.42 -0.73
N LYS A 192 11.04 29.38 -1.53
CA LYS A 192 10.25 30.53 -1.97
C LYS A 192 9.20 30.14 -3.01
N ALA A 193 8.28 31.05 -3.31
CA ALA A 193 7.16 30.83 -4.22
C ALA A 193 7.55 30.56 -5.69
N ASP A 194 8.72 30.97 -6.07
CA ASP A 194 9.29 30.81 -7.42
C ASP A 194 10.09 29.52 -7.59
N TYR A 195 10.11 28.64 -6.58
CA TYR A 195 10.80 27.36 -6.65
C TYR A 195 10.07 26.40 -7.62
N ASP A 196 10.79 25.97 -8.64
CA ASP A 196 10.27 25.16 -9.74
C ASP A 196 11.09 23.89 -10.01
N ALA A 197 10.63 23.09 -10.98
CA ALA A 197 11.28 21.84 -11.36
C ALA A 197 12.73 22.04 -11.88
N ALA A 198 13.05 23.18 -12.47
CA ALA A 198 14.40 23.46 -12.98
C ALA A 198 15.36 23.72 -11.82
N GLN A 199 14.97 24.56 -10.87
CA GLN A 199 15.73 24.84 -9.64
C GLN A 199 15.90 23.60 -8.80
N PHE A 200 14.83 22.79 -8.65
CA PHE A 200 14.92 21.47 -8.00
C PHE A 200 15.95 20.57 -8.66
N ASN A 201 15.92 20.46 -9.99
CA ASN A 201 16.83 19.59 -10.70
C ASN A 201 18.30 20.04 -10.56
N ASP A 202 18.57 21.36 -10.47
CA ASP A 202 19.91 21.88 -10.20
C ASP A 202 20.38 21.57 -8.78
N GLU A 203 19.49 21.73 -7.80
CA GLU A 203 19.76 21.42 -6.41
C GLU A 203 19.94 19.90 -6.18
N TRP A 204 19.09 19.07 -6.78
CA TRP A 204 19.24 17.62 -6.77
C TRP A 204 20.59 17.19 -7.34
N LYS A 205 21.02 17.79 -8.43
CA LYS A 205 22.33 17.50 -9.04
C LYS A 205 23.48 17.87 -8.12
N HIS A 206 23.40 18.98 -7.40
CA HIS A 206 24.41 19.39 -6.43
C HIS A 206 24.56 18.35 -5.30
N TYR A 207 23.47 17.89 -4.72
CA TYR A 207 23.51 16.83 -3.71
C TYR A 207 24.00 15.50 -4.28
N TYR A 208 23.52 15.13 -5.45
CA TYR A 208 24.01 13.94 -6.17
C TYR A 208 25.52 13.96 -6.34
N ASP A 209 26.10 15.06 -6.80
CA ASP A 209 27.54 15.17 -7.02
C ASP A 209 28.34 15.06 -5.72
N ALA A 210 27.88 15.69 -4.65
CA ALA A 210 28.51 15.60 -3.33
C ALA A 210 28.51 14.16 -2.79
N ILE A 211 27.39 13.46 -2.94
CA ILE A 211 27.29 12.05 -2.51
C ILE A 211 28.15 11.14 -3.38
N ARG A 212 28.13 11.32 -4.73
CA ARG A 212 28.93 10.52 -5.66
C ARG A 212 30.42 10.71 -5.50
N ALA A 213 30.85 11.88 -5.04
CA ALA A 213 32.27 12.12 -4.70
C ALA A 213 32.75 11.24 -3.52
N ARG A 214 31.86 10.91 -2.57
CA ARG A 214 32.17 10.02 -1.44
C ARG A 214 31.82 8.56 -1.69
N VAL A 215 30.73 8.32 -2.41
CA VAL A 215 30.18 6.99 -2.72
C VAL A 215 29.96 6.87 -4.23
N PRO A 216 31.00 6.54 -5.02
CA PRO A 216 30.91 6.50 -6.47
C PRO A 216 29.83 5.54 -7.03
N SER A 217 29.42 4.52 -6.28
CA SER A 217 28.40 3.55 -6.66
C SER A 217 27.01 3.83 -6.08
N ALA A 218 26.81 4.95 -5.36
CA ALA A 218 25.53 5.25 -4.70
C ALA A 218 24.34 5.17 -5.69
N PRO A 219 23.29 4.42 -5.36
CA PRO A 219 22.08 4.34 -6.18
C PRO A 219 21.13 5.50 -5.86
N PHE A 220 20.39 6.01 -6.84
CA PHE A 220 19.43 7.10 -6.63
C PHE A 220 18.09 6.82 -7.26
N ALA A 221 17.03 7.40 -6.68
CA ALA A 221 15.69 7.49 -7.23
C ALA A 221 15.14 8.91 -7.03
N GLY A 222 14.13 9.26 -7.80
CA GLY A 222 13.46 10.57 -7.69
C GLY A 222 12.42 10.76 -8.79
N PRO A 223 11.80 11.93 -8.86
CA PRO A 223 11.98 13.13 -8.04
C PRO A 223 11.31 13.09 -6.66
N ASP A 224 10.50 12.07 -6.37
CA ASP A 224 9.76 11.89 -5.12
C ASP A 224 8.73 12.99 -4.84
N THR A 225 8.06 13.44 -5.88
CA THR A 225 7.04 14.50 -5.83
C THR A 225 5.71 14.00 -5.31
N ALA A 226 4.91 14.93 -4.78
CA ALA A 226 3.55 14.69 -4.35
C ALA A 226 2.60 14.53 -5.56
N TYR A 227 2.87 13.53 -6.44
CA TYR A 227 2.02 13.21 -7.58
C TYR A 227 1.94 14.32 -8.64
N ASN A 228 3.10 14.68 -9.22
CA ASN A 228 3.20 15.80 -10.13
C ASN A 228 4.03 15.48 -11.38
N ASN A 229 3.37 15.09 -12.45
CA ASN A 229 4.02 14.75 -13.71
C ASN A 229 4.76 15.93 -14.36
N SER A 230 4.42 17.19 -14.05
CA SER A 230 5.15 18.35 -14.55
C SER A 230 6.58 18.45 -13.99
N TRP A 231 6.87 17.82 -12.86
CA TRP A 231 8.20 17.69 -12.28
C TRP A 231 8.85 16.36 -12.63
N LEU A 232 8.06 15.28 -12.72
CA LEU A 232 8.55 13.94 -13.08
C LEU A 232 9.22 13.90 -14.45
N VAL A 233 8.57 14.48 -15.48
CA VAL A 233 9.05 14.43 -16.87
C VAL A 233 10.40 15.13 -17.04
N PRO A 234 10.59 16.39 -16.60
CA PRO A 234 11.89 17.06 -16.70
C PRO A 234 13.00 16.34 -15.92
N PHE A 235 12.67 15.81 -14.72
CA PHE A 235 13.60 15.01 -13.93
C PHE A 235 14.04 13.76 -14.70
N ALA A 236 13.08 12.98 -15.18
CA ALA A 236 13.33 11.74 -15.89
C ALA A 236 14.18 11.95 -17.16
N GLN A 237 13.93 13.03 -17.91
CA GLN A 237 14.71 13.38 -19.09
C GLN A 237 16.14 13.77 -18.74
N ARG A 238 16.33 14.54 -17.66
CA ARG A 238 17.64 15.03 -17.24
C ARG A 238 18.50 13.94 -16.60
N PHE A 239 17.91 13.07 -15.77
CA PHE A 239 18.62 12.14 -14.91
C PHE A 239 18.42 10.67 -15.26
N LYS A 240 18.07 10.35 -16.50
CA LYS A 240 17.84 8.97 -16.95
C LYS A 240 19.04 8.03 -16.81
N LYS A 241 20.26 8.57 -16.64
CA LYS A 241 21.49 7.79 -16.43
C LYS A 241 21.90 7.71 -14.96
N GLU A 242 21.47 8.68 -14.18
CA GLU A 242 21.81 8.85 -12.77
C GLU A 242 20.82 8.14 -11.86
N ALA A 243 19.53 8.21 -12.18
CA ALA A 243 18.48 7.54 -11.43
C ALA A 243 18.32 6.08 -11.86
N ARG A 244 18.03 5.20 -10.90
CA ARG A 244 17.69 3.79 -11.13
C ARG A 244 16.22 3.60 -11.47
N PHE A 245 15.36 4.40 -10.87
CA PHE A 245 13.91 4.39 -11.08
C PHE A 245 13.31 5.75 -10.72
N LEU A 246 12.11 5.97 -11.23
CA LEU A 246 11.30 7.14 -10.92
C LEU A 246 10.44 6.88 -9.69
N SER A 247 10.26 7.89 -8.86
CA SER A 247 9.39 7.82 -7.68
C SER A 247 8.48 9.04 -7.58
N GLN A 248 7.23 8.77 -7.19
CA GLN A 248 6.22 9.76 -6.82
C GLN A 248 5.38 9.26 -5.66
N HIS A 249 4.55 10.15 -5.10
CA HIS A 249 3.57 9.82 -4.08
C HIS A 249 2.15 9.87 -4.65
N TYR A 250 1.24 9.16 -4.02
CA TYR A 250 -0.17 9.21 -4.35
C TYR A 250 -1.02 9.05 -3.10
N TYR A 251 -1.89 10.02 -2.87
CA TYR A 251 -2.97 9.92 -1.91
C TYR A 251 -4.29 10.03 -2.65
N ALA A 252 -5.19 9.06 -2.41
CA ALA A 252 -6.46 9.03 -3.13
C ALA A 252 -7.29 10.28 -2.86
N GLU A 253 -7.22 10.78 -1.63
CA GLU A 253 -8.05 11.87 -1.14
C GLU A 253 -7.32 12.71 -0.08
N GLY A 254 -7.97 13.77 0.38
CA GLY A 254 -7.55 14.64 1.49
C GLY A 254 -7.89 16.11 1.27
N PRO A 255 -7.78 16.93 2.30
CA PRO A 255 -7.36 16.60 3.68
C PRO A 255 -8.43 15.82 4.47
N PRO A 256 -8.12 15.31 5.67
CA PRO A 256 -9.11 14.60 6.52
C PRO A 256 -10.34 15.44 6.88
N THR A 257 -10.18 16.77 6.88
CA THR A 257 -11.26 17.74 7.14
C THR A 257 -12.21 17.93 5.95
N ASP A 258 -11.86 17.43 4.75
CA ASP A 258 -12.77 17.49 3.59
C ASP A 258 -13.98 16.58 3.85
N PRO A 259 -15.21 17.14 3.93
CA PRO A 259 -16.42 16.33 4.15
C PRO A 259 -16.74 15.40 2.99
N THR A 260 -16.22 15.67 1.79
CA THR A 260 -16.45 14.85 0.59
C THR A 260 -15.57 13.60 0.56
N MET A 261 -14.55 13.51 1.41
CA MET A 261 -13.79 12.29 1.60
C MET A 261 -14.64 11.25 2.33
N THR A 262 -15.20 10.30 1.59
CA THR A 262 -16.11 9.26 2.06
C THR A 262 -15.68 7.88 1.58
N ILE A 263 -16.19 6.83 2.21
CA ILE A 263 -16.01 5.45 1.76
C ILE A 263 -16.46 5.28 0.30
N ASP A 264 -17.62 5.85 -0.04
CA ASP A 264 -18.14 5.76 -1.41
C ASP A 264 -17.18 6.36 -2.43
N ARG A 265 -16.60 7.54 -2.13
CA ARG A 265 -15.63 8.19 -2.98
C ARG A 265 -14.32 7.40 -3.07
N LEU A 266 -13.83 6.86 -1.95
CA LEU A 266 -12.61 6.05 -1.92
C LEU A 266 -12.72 4.79 -2.80
N LEU A 267 -13.89 4.16 -2.85
CA LEU A 267 -14.11 2.92 -3.60
C LEU A 267 -14.39 3.14 -5.10
N ARG A 268 -14.67 4.37 -5.53
CA ARG A 268 -14.90 4.71 -6.94
C ARG A 268 -13.59 4.86 -7.72
N PRO A 269 -13.63 4.64 -9.05
CA PRO A 269 -12.50 4.99 -9.90
C PRO A 269 -12.10 6.45 -9.74
N ASN A 270 -10.79 6.71 -9.61
CA ASN A 270 -10.24 8.06 -9.54
C ASN A 270 -9.66 8.47 -10.90
N PRO A 271 -10.31 9.42 -11.62
CA PRO A 271 -9.84 9.85 -12.95
C PRO A 271 -8.45 10.51 -12.93
N ASN A 272 -8.06 11.11 -11.79
CA ASN A 272 -6.74 11.71 -11.65
C ASN A 272 -5.66 10.62 -11.59
N LEU A 273 -5.91 9.53 -10.86
CA LEU A 273 -4.99 8.38 -10.82
C LEU A 273 -4.74 7.81 -12.22
N GLN A 274 -5.79 7.68 -13.02
CA GLN A 274 -5.66 7.16 -14.38
C GLN A 274 -4.77 8.06 -15.25
N LYS A 275 -5.00 9.38 -15.23
CA LYS A 275 -4.16 10.35 -15.97
C LYS A 275 -2.69 10.29 -15.55
N GLU A 276 -2.45 10.11 -14.25
CA GLU A 276 -1.09 10.03 -13.76
C GLU A 276 -0.41 8.72 -14.19
N PHE A 277 -1.13 7.60 -14.18
CA PHE A 277 -0.60 6.35 -14.73
C PHE A 277 -0.31 6.45 -16.23
N GLU A 278 -1.15 7.12 -17.00
CA GLU A 278 -0.87 7.39 -18.41
C GLU A 278 0.39 8.24 -18.60
N GLY A 279 0.55 9.31 -17.79
CA GLY A 279 1.75 10.15 -17.79
C GLY A 279 3.01 9.40 -17.36
N MET A 280 2.90 8.58 -16.33
CA MET A 280 3.96 7.70 -15.87
C MET A 280 4.36 6.69 -16.95
N GLN A 281 3.41 5.97 -17.55
CA GLN A 281 3.67 4.99 -18.60
C GLN A 281 4.40 5.64 -19.80
N LYS A 282 3.97 6.82 -20.21
CA LYS A 282 4.62 7.60 -21.25
C LYS A 282 6.08 7.91 -20.88
N THR A 283 6.32 8.41 -19.68
CA THR A 283 7.66 8.77 -19.20
C THR A 283 8.57 7.54 -19.09
N VAL A 284 8.06 6.42 -18.58
CA VAL A 284 8.77 5.13 -18.55
C VAL A 284 9.16 4.67 -19.95
N HIS A 285 8.22 4.75 -20.89
CA HIS A 285 8.49 4.38 -22.30
C HIS A 285 9.55 5.25 -22.94
N GLU A 286 9.52 6.59 -22.70
CA GLU A 286 10.48 7.54 -23.30
C GLU A 286 11.88 7.47 -22.68
N THR A 287 12.00 7.14 -21.41
CA THR A 287 13.28 7.19 -20.68
C THR A 287 13.87 5.82 -20.38
N GLY A 288 13.07 4.77 -20.37
CA GLY A 288 13.45 3.42 -19.93
C GLY A 288 13.57 3.26 -18.41
N LEU A 289 13.29 4.32 -17.62
CA LEU A 289 13.33 4.25 -16.17
C LEU A 289 12.05 3.60 -15.63
N PRO A 290 12.14 2.54 -14.83
CA PRO A 290 10.95 1.98 -14.16
C PRO A 290 10.40 2.97 -13.13
N PHE A 291 9.16 2.76 -12.70
CA PHE A 291 8.43 3.66 -11.80
C PHE A 291 7.93 2.94 -10.56
N ARG A 292 8.07 3.59 -9.38
CA ARG A 292 7.54 3.13 -8.10
C ARG A 292 6.71 4.23 -7.43
N LEU A 293 5.54 3.88 -6.88
CA LEU A 293 4.88 4.72 -5.91
C LEU A 293 5.61 4.55 -4.57
N ALA A 294 6.51 5.48 -4.27
CA ALA A 294 7.38 5.38 -3.10
C ALA A 294 6.67 5.75 -1.79
N GLU A 295 5.53 6.46 -1.90
CA GLU A 295 4.64 6.74 -0.79
C GLU A 295 3.19 6.80 -1.27
N THR A 296 2.28 6.16 -0.55
CA THR A 296 0.85 6.20 -0.88
C THR A 296 -0.02 5.89 0.33
N ASN A 297 -1.23 6.43 0.34
CA ASN A 297 -2.31 5.96 1.18
C ASN A 297 -3.67 6.57 0.76
N SER A 298 -4.74 6.22 1.51
CA SER A 298 -6.12 6.63 1.23
C SER A 298 -6.35 8.14 1.40
N CYS A 299 -5.74 8.77 2.42
CA CYS A 299 -5.91 10.19 2.72
C CYS A 299 -4.64 10.74 3.35
N TYR A 300 -4.06 11.81 2.78
CA TYR A 300 -2.87 12.43 3.36
C TYR A 300 -3.12 13.01 4.77
N SER A 301 -2.07 13.43 5.47
CA SER A 301 -2.11 13.92 6.86
C SER A 301 -2.64 12.91 7.88
N GLY A 302 -2.18 11.66 7.79
CA GLY A 302 -2.46 10.64 8.81
C GLY A 302 -3.75 9.83 8.62
N GLY A 303 -4.52 10.11 7.56
CA GLY A 303 -5.76 9.41 7.26
C GLY A 303 -6.99 10.07 7.89
N LYS A 304 -8.18 9.68 7.40
CA LYS A 304 -9.48 10.13 7.92
C LYS A 304 -10.13 9.01 8.72
N PRO A 305 -10.46 9.23 10.02
CA PRO A 305 -11.19 8.24 10.81
C PRO A 305 -12.55 7.93 10.18
N GLY A 306 -12.97 6.67 10.23
CA GLY A 306 -14.20 6.19 9.61
C GLY A 306 -14.14 6.05 8.07
N VAL A 307 -12.96 6.24 7.47
CA VAL A 307 -12.70 6.00 6.04
C VAL A 307 -11.38 5.24 5.87
N SER A 308 -10.26 5.83 6.32
CA SER A 308 -8.92 5.28 6.11
C SER A 308 -8.64 4.04 6.96
N ASP A 309 -9.30 3.91 8.09
CA ASP A 309 -9.18 2.82 9.06
C ASP A 309 -10.27 1.76 8.93
N THR A 310 -11.09 1.82 7.88
CA THR A 310 -12.21 0.90 7.66
C THR A 310 -11.88 -0.22 6.67
N PHE A 311 -12.74 -1.23 6.59
CA PHE A 311 -12.63 -2.32 5.61
C PHE A 311 -12.60 -1.81 4.17
N ALA A 312 -13.23 -0.68 3.87
CA ALA A 312 -13.12 -0.04 2.56
C ALA A 312 -11.66 0.19 2.14
N SER A 313 -10.78 0.56 3.10
CA SER A 313 -9.36 0.77 2.81
C SER A 313 -8.62 -0.50 2.39
N ALA A 314 -9.05 -1.67 2.89
CA ALA A 314 -8.50 -2.96 2.46
C ALA A 314 -8.83 -3.27 0.99
N LEU A 315 -10.09 -3.05 0.59
CA LEU A 315 -10.55 -3.26 -0.78
C LEU A 315 -9.87 -2.28 -1.73
N TRP A 316 -9.78 -1.01 -1.34
CA TRP A 316 -9.12 0.04 -2.11
C TRP A 316 -7.62 -0.24 -2.30
N ALA A 317 -6.89 -0.58 -1.23
CA ALA A 317 -5.45 -0.76 -1.30
C ALA A 317 -5.06 -1.94 -2.18
N ALA A 318 -5.72 -3.09 -2.04
CA ALA A 318 -5.45 -4.24 -2.88
C ALA A 318 -5.79 -3.97 -4.37
N ASP A 319 -6.89 -3.29 -4.64
CA ASP A 319 -7.27 -2.88 -6.00
C ASP A 319 -6.25 -1.91 -6.61
N LEU A 320 -5.77 -0.91 -5.83
CA LEU A 320 -4.70 0.02 -6.25
C LEU A 320 -3.40 -0.71 -6.59
N MET A 321 -3.01 -1.72 -5.79
CA MET A 321 -1.81 -2.51 -6.07
C MET A 321 -1.91 -3.20 -7.43
N TYR A 322 -3.05 -3.78 -7.77
CA TYR A 322 -3.27 -4.39 -9.08
C TYR A 322 -3.39 -3.38 -10.22
N GLN A 323 -4.02 -2.23 -10.00
CA GLN A 323 -4.06 -1.14 -10.99
C GLN A 323 -2.64 -0.68 -11.34
N LEU A 324 -1.78 -0.45 -10.34
CA LEU A 324 -0.39 -0.06 -10.56
C LEU A 324 0.42 -1.16 -11.27
N ALA A 325 0.25 -2.43 -10.85
CA ALA A 325 0.91 -3.55 -11.50
C ALA A 325 0.49 -3.69 -12.97
N THR A 326 -0.80 -3.49 -13.26
CA THR A 326 -1.34 -3.50 -14.64
C THR A 326 -0.79 -2.32 -15.47
N ALA A 327 -0.59 -1.16 -14.85
CA ALA A 327 0.03 0.00 -15.49
C ALA A 327 1.55 -0.15 -15.69
N GLY A 328 2.19 -1.17 -15.14
CA GLY A 328 3.63 -1.44 -15.28
C GLY A 328 4.49 -0.79 -14.21
N GLY A 329 3.90 -0.35 -13.10
CA GLY A 329 4.66 0.08 -11.94
C GLY A 329 5.48 -1.07 -11.34
N MET A 330 6.70 -0.77 -10.90
CA MET A 330 7.59 -1.77 -10.31
C MET A 330 7.28 -2.08 -8.84
N GLY A 331 6.44 -1.27 -8.18
CA GLY A 331 6.04 -1.47 -6.79
C GLY A 331 5.43 -0.24 -6.13
N ILE A 332 4.99 -0.44 -4.88
CA ILE A 332 4.23 0.52 -4.09
C ILE A 332 4.62 0.43 -2.62
N ASN A 333 4.73 1.59 -1.95
CA ASN A 333 4.99 1.68 -0.51
C ASN A 333 3.82 2.37 0.19
N PHE A 334 3.11 1.63 1.03
CA PHE A 334 2.06 2.21 1.87
C PHE A 334 2.68 2.95 3.06
N HIS A 335 2.37 4.24 3.17
CA HIS A 335 2.87 5.07 4.26
C HIS A 335 2.16 4.75 5.57
N GLY A 336 2.92 4.75 6.67
CA GLY A 336 2.40 4.41 7.98
C GLY A 336 3.34 4.76 9.12
N GLY A 337 3.06 4.18 10.25
CA GLY A 337 3.79 4.35 11.51
C GLY A 337 2.91 4.92 12.62
N GLY A 338 3.27 4.61 13.86
CA GLY A 338 2.51 5.02 15.03
C GLY A 338 1.05 4.59 14.98
N TYR A 339 0.14 5.52 15.25
CA TYR A 339 -1.30 5.28 15.33
C TYR A 339 -2.11 6.02 14.24
N GLY A 340 -1.47 6.51 13.18
CA GLY A 340 -2.18 7.14 12.04
C GLY A 340 -3.35 6.28 11.55
N TRP A 341 -4.46 6.89 11.16
CA TRP A 341 -5.69 6.16 10.78
C TRP A 341 -5.48 5.26 9.55
N TYR A 342 -4.59 5.65 8.66
CA TYR A 342 -4.29 4.90 7.43
C TYR A 342 -3.16 3.87 7.57
N THR A 343 -2.46 3.82 8.74
CA THR A 343 -1.25 2.99 8.86
C THR A 343 -1.59 1.50 8.70
N PRO A 344 -0.84 0.74 7.88
CA PRO A 344 -1.08 -0.70 7.76
C PRO A 344 -0.78 -1.46 9.05
N ILE A 345 0.31 -1.09 9.73
CA ILE A 345 0.76 -1.71 10.98
C ILE A 345 0.77 -0.62 12.05
N ALA A 346 -0.24 -0.63 12.91
CA ALA A 346 -0.37 0.35 13.99
C ALA A 346 0.29 -0.15 15.27
N GLY A 347 0.84 0.78 16.06
CA GLY A 347 1.40 0.50 17.36
C GLY A 347 2.84 0.93 17.52
N THR A 348 3.39 0.59 18.67
CA THR A 348 4.78 0.81 19.03
C THR A 348 5.41 -0.50 19.54
N ARG A 349 6.71 -0.49 19.73
CA ARG A 349 7.40 -1.65 20.31
C ARG A 349 6.89 -1.98 21.73
N ASP A 350 6.56 -0.96 22.51
CA ASP A 350 6.14 -1.11 23.91
C ASP A 350 4.66 -1.54 24.03
N ASP A 351 3.80 -1.01 23.18
CA ASP A 351 2.35 -1.32 23.19
C ASP A 351 2.01 -2.59 22.36
N GLY A 352 2.96 -3.07 21.57
CA GLY A 352 2.73 -4.09 20.55
C GLY A 352 2.19 -3.52 19.24
N PHE A 353 2.02 -4.41 18.27
CA PHE A 353 1.57 -4.06 16.92
C PHE A 353 0.28 -4.78 16.56
N LEU A 354 -0.51 -4.13 15.68
CA LEU A 354 -1.72 -4.71 15.10
C LEU A 354 -1.84 -4.35 13.62
N GLY A 355 -2.39 -5.26 12.82
CA GLY A 355 -2.75 -5.01 11.43
C GLY A 355 -4.10 -4.29 11.34
N ARG A 356 -4.12 -3.08 10.76
CA ARG A 356 -5.36 -2.37 10.45
C ARG A 356 -6.02 -2.95 9.20
N PRO A 357 -7.28 -2.58 8.88
CA PRO A 357 -7.98 -3.11 7.71
C PRO A 357 -7.18 -3.07 6.41
N ILE A 358 -6.47 -1.98 6.12
CA ILE A 358 -5.61 -1.85 4.93
C ILE A 358 -4.55 -2.96 4.83
N PHE A 359 -4.02 -3.45 5.97
CA PHE A 359 -3.06 -4.55 6.00
C PHE A 359 -3.62 -5.83 5.37
N TYR A 360 -4.91 -6.11 5.56
CA TYR A 360 -5.54 -7.30 4.99
C TYR A 360 -5.66 -7.24 3.46
N GLY A 361 -5.82 -6.03 2.90
CA GLY A 361 -5.73 -5.83 1.44
C GLY A 361 -4.33 -6.14 0.91
N MET A 362 -3.30 -5.65 1.59
CA MET A 362 -1.90 -5.95 1.26
C MET A 362 -1.58 -7.44 1.44
N LEU A 363 -2.10 -8.08 2.50
CA LEU A 363 -1.96 -9.51 2.75
C LEU A 363 -2.59 -10.33 1.62
N MET A 364 -3.80 -9.97 1.17
CA MET A 364 -4.45 -10.65 0.05
C MET A 364 -3.63 -10.56 -1.24
N PHE A 365 -3.03 -9.41 -1.52
CA PHE A 365 -2.11 -9.23 -2.66
C PHE A 365 -0.87 -10.14 -2.51
N SER A 366 -0.29 -10.19 -1.32
CA SER A 366 0.89 -11.04 -1.04
C SER A 366 0.58 -12.53 -1.17
N GLU A 367 -0.59 -12.99 -0.72
CA GLU A 367 -1.03 -14.39 -0.86
C GLU A 367 -1.38 -14.77 -2.31
N ALA A 368 -1.81 -13.82 -3.11
CA ALA A 368 -1.91 -14.02 -4.55
C ALA A 368 -0.53 -14.27 -5.16
N GLY A 369 0.50 -13.63 -4.60
CA GLY A 369 1.89 -13.87 -4.95
C GLY A 369 2.34 -13.11 -6.19
N THR A 370 3.52 -13.49 -6.68
CA THR A 370 4.16 -12.92 -7.85
C THR A 370 3.85 -13.74 -9.09
N GLY A 371 3.92 -13.14 -10.25
CA GLY A 371 3.67 -13.85 -11.50
C GLY A 371 3.40 -12.93 -12.68
N GLN A 372 3.08 -13.53 -13.78
CA GLN A 372 2.72 -12.84 -15.01
C GLN A 372 1.24 -12.48 -14.98
N LEU A 373 0.90 -11.19 -15.01
CA LEU A 373 -0.50 -10.78 -15.21
C LEU A 373 -1.00 -11.29 -16.56
N ILE A 374 -2.26 -11.67 -16.61
CA ILE A 374 -2.95 -12.08 -17.83
C ILE A 374 -4.20 -11.22 -18.04
N GLU A 375 -4.60 -11.06 -19.29
CA GLU A 375 -5.76 -10.24 -19.64
C GLU A 375 -7.05 -10.82 -19.03
N THR A 376 -7.88 -9.96 -18.51
CA THR A 376 -9.21 -10.27 -17.99
C THR A 376 -10.28 -9.48 -18.75
N GLN A 377 -11.42 -10.10 -19.00
CA GLN A 377 -12.57 -9.47 -19.64
C GLN A 377 -13.80 -9.65 -18.76
N LEU A 378 -14.45 -8.54 -18.40
CA LEU A 378 -15.69 -8.50 -17.63
C LEU A 378 -16.86 -8.17 -18.56
N GLU A 379 -17.94 -8.98 -18.48
CA GLU A 379 -19.19 -8.75 -19.18
C GLU A 379 -20.34 -8.54 -18.18
N GLY A 380 -21.24 -7.61 -18.45
CA GLY A 380 -22.36 -7.24 -17.57
C GLY A 380 -21.96 -6.27 -16.46
N ILE A 381 -20.82 -5.58 -16.59
CA ILE A 381 -20.26 -4.68 -15.56
C ILE A 381 -21.19 -3.49 -15.25
N ASP A 382 -22.04 -3.08 -16.18
CA ASP A 382 -23.08 -2.08 -16.00
C ASP A 382 -24.01 -2.39 -14.80
N LYS A 383 -24.19 -3.67 -14.48
CA LYS A 383 -24.99 -4.13 -13.35
C LYS A 383 -24.25 -4.09 -12.01
N ALA A 384 -22.91 -3.99 -12.02
CA ALA A 384 -22.08 -3.88 -10.83
C ALA A 384 -20.83 -3.03 -11.13
N PRO A 385 -20.99 -1.71 -11.30
CA PRO A 385 -19.95 -0.83 -11.88
C PRO A 385 -18.69 -0.67 -11.04
N LEU A 386 -18.71 -1.08 -9.77
CA LEU A 386 -17.55 -1.07 -8.89
C LEU A 386 -16.90 -2.45 -8.73
N LEU A 387 -17.21 -3.40 -9.62
CA LEU A 387 -16.50 -4.68 -9.67
C LEU A 387 -15.21 -4.51 -10.48
N THR A 388 -14.09 -5.01 -9.92
CA THR A 388 -12.81 -5.11 -10.63
C THR A 388 -12.26 -6.52 -10.50
N ALA A 389 -11.50 -6.97 -11.51
CA ALA A 389 -10.92 -8.30 -11.52
C ALA A 389 -9.55 -8.29 -12.21
N TYR A 390 -8.64 -9.06 -11.65
CA TYR A 390 -7.29 -9.26 -12.15
C TYR A 390 -6.95 -10.74 -12.15
N ALA A 391 -6.02 -11.15 -12.99
CA ALA A 391 -5.55 -12.52 -12.98
C ALA A 391 -4.04 -12.57 -13.21
N LEU A 392 -3.42 -13.58 -12.63
CA LEU A 392 -1.99 -13.83 -12.78
C LEU A 392 -1.71 -15.34 -12.91
N GLN A 393 -0.64 -15.64 -13.59
CA GLN A 393 -0.12 -16.99 -13.77
C GLN A 393 1.25 -17.10 -13.10
N SER A 394 1.42 -18.11 -12.25
CA SER A 394 2.66 -18.34 -11.52
C SER A 394 2.82 -19.83 -11.23
N ASN A 395 4.00 -20.40 -11.55
CA ASN A 395 4.41 -21.76 -11.18
C ASN A 395 3.37 -22.85 -11.47
N GLY A 396 2.72 -22.82 -12.65
CA GLY A 396 1.74 -23.84 -13.04
C GLY A 396 0.35 -23.69 -12.40
N SER A 397 0.10 -22.61 -11.67
CA SER A 397 -1.21 -22.24 -11.16
C SER A 397 -1.67 -20.90 -11.74
N MET A 398 -2.97 -20.78 -11.93
CA MET A 398 -3.61 -19.53 -12.32
C MET A 398 -4.44 -19.00 -11.16
N LYS A 399 -4.34 -17.72 -10.90
CA LYS A 399 -5.10 -17.07 -9.84
C LYS A 399 -5.91 -15.91 -10.40
N ALA A 400 -7.14 -15.75 -9.90
CA ALA A 400 -7.96 -14.59 -10.15
C ALA A 400 -8.26 -13.87 -8.82
N VAL A 401 -8.24 -12.56 -8.86
CA VAL A 401 -8.58 -11.71 -7.72
C VAL A 401 -9.73 -10.82 -8.15
N VAL A 402 -10.82 -10.87 -7.40
CA VAL A 402 -12.05 -10.14 -7.73
C VAL A 402 -12.49 -9.30 -6.54
N PHE A 403 -12.74 -8.03 -6.78
CA PHE A 403 -13.20 -7.06 -5.79
C PHE A 403 -14.61 -6.61 -6.13
N ASN A 404 -15.59 -6.95 -5.30
CA ASN A 404 -16.91 -6.33 -5.35
C ASN A 404 -16.95 -5.15 -4.38
N LYS A 405 -16.64 -3.96 -4.90
CA LYS A 405 -16.64 -2.70 -4.13
C LYS A 405 -18.03 -2.05 -4.07
N ASN A 406 -19.07 -2.63 -4.71
CA ASN A 406 -20.45 -2.20 -4.52
C ASN A 406 -20.86 -2.47 -3.09
N GLN A 407 -21.43 -1.47 -2.41
CA GLN A 407 -21.71 -1.53 -0.97
C GLN A 407 -23.07 -2.18 -0.66
N ASP A 408 -23.96 -2.27 -1.64
CA ASP A 408 -25.33 -2.72 -1.52
C ASP A 408 -25.70 -3.85 -2.51
N ARG A 409 -24.77 -4.31 -3.32
CA ARG A 409 -25.06 -5.25 -4.40
C ARG A 409 -24.21 -6.51 -4.34
N ARG A 410 -24.89 -7.63 -4.25
CA ARG A 410 -24.30 -8.96 -4.44
C ARG A 410 -24.04 -9.23 -5.92
N VAL A 411 -22.95 -9.92 -6.23
CA VAL A 411 -22.61 -10.34 -7.59
C VAL A 411 -22.52 -11.85 -7.64
N ARG A 412 -23.22 -12.44 -8.61
CA ARG A 412 -23.03 -13.84 -9.01
C ARG A 412 -22.03 -13.85 -10.17
N LEU A 413 -20.82 -14.28 -9.88
CA LEU A 413 -19.72 -14.32 -10.85
C LEU A 413 -19.62 -15.70 -11.49
N THR A 414 -19.64 -15.75 -12.82
CA THR A 414 -19.20 -16.93 -13.59
C THR A 414 -17.82 -16.61 -14.14
N LEU A 415 -16.80 -17.31 -13.64
CA LEU A 415 -15.42 -17.20 -14.11
C LEU A 415 -15.13 -18.33 -15.11
N ASN A 416 -14.74 -17.94 -16.33
CA ASN A 416 -14.19 -18.83 -17.34
C ASN A 416 -12.67 -18.72 -17.34
N ALA A 417 -11.99 -19.80 -17.05
CA ALA A 417 -10.53 -19.84 -16.92
C ALA A 417 -9.79 -19.74 -18.26
N GLY A 418 -10.48 -19.83 -19.41
CA GLY A 418 -9.87 -19.83 -20.73
C GLY A 418 -9.10 -21.13 -21.07
N GLN A 419 -9.06 -22.07 -20.15
CA GLN A 419 -8.43 -23.39 -20.27
C GLN A 419 -9.09 -24.39 -19.32
N PRO A 420 -8.89 -25.71 -19.48
CA PRO A 420 -9.39 -26.70 -18.54
C PRO A 420 -8.80 -26.49 -17.16
N ILE A 421 -9.66 -26.53 -16.13
CA ILE A 421 -9.28 -26.54 -14.71
C ILE A 421 -9.90 -27.74 -14.03
N GLN A 422 -9.16 -28.34 -13.08
CA GLN A 422 -9.65 -29.50 -12.33
C GLN A 422 -10.30 -29.09 -11.03
N HIS A 423 -9.61 -28.22 -10.28
CA HIS A 423 -10.05 -27.74 -8.99
C HIS A 423 -9.85 -26.24 -8.90
N ALA A 424 -10.71 -25.59 -8.13
CA ALA A 424 -10.53 -24.21 -7.75
C ALA A 424 -10.85 -24.05 -6.25
N LYS A 425 -10.14 -23.10 -5.62
CA LYS A 425 -10.29 -22.78 -4.22
C LYS A 425 -10.38 -21.27 -4.06
N ALA A 426 -11.11 -20.80 -3.06
CA ALA A 426 -11.24 -19.38 -2.81
C ALA A 426 -10.96 -19.02 -1.35
N LEU A 427 -10.15 -17.98 -1.17
CA LEU A 427 -9.98 -17.25 0.09
C LEU A 427 -10.76 -15.94 0.01
N ARG A 428 -11.55 -15.65 1.04
CA ARG A 428 -12.41 -14.47 1.09
C ARG A 428 -11.79 -13.39 1.95
N LEU A 429 -11.77 -12.16 1.45
CA LEU A 429 -11.50 -10.95 2.22
C LEU A 429 -12.84 -10.31 2.59
N ARG A 430 -13.14 -10.21 3.89
CA ARG A 430 -14.46 -9.81 4.40
C ARG A 430 -14.36 -9.05 5.71
N ALA A 431 -15.39 -8.25 5.94
CA ALA A 431 -15.83 -7.75 7.24
C ALA A 431 -17.36 -7.81 7.31
N PRO A 432 -17.99 -7.70 8.48
CA PRO A 432 -19.45 -7.61 8.59
C PRO A 432 -20.04 -6.43 7.82
N ARG A 433 -19.35 -5.28 7.80
CA ARG A 433 -19.73 -4.04 7.09
C ARG A 433 -18.51 -3.40 6.42
N VAL A 434 -18.74 -2.56 5.42
CA VAL A 434 -17.69 -1.84 4.69
C VAL A 434 -16.98 -0.78 5.56
N ASP A 435 -17.67 -0.24 6.55
CA ASP A 435 -17.18 0.77 7.49
C ASP A 435 -16.62 0.18 8.81
N ASP A 436 -16.52 -1.15 8.93
CA ASP A 436 -15.91 -1.77 10.10
C ASP A 436 -14.42 -1.48 10.17
N THR A 437 -13.96 -1.09 11.36
CA THR A 437 -12.56 -0.82 11.68
C THR A 437 -11.86 -2.02 12.32
N THR A 438 -12.63 -3.03 12.71
CA THR A 438 -12.23 -4.32 13.29
C THR A 438 -12.92 -5.45 12.56
N ASP A 439 -12.75 -6.67 13.01
CA ASP A 439 -13.45 -7.87 12.50
C ASP A 439 -13.22 -8.17 11.01
N VAL A 440 -12.15 -7.58 10.44
CA VAL A 440 -11.70 -7.91 9.10
C VAL A 440 -11.03 -9.28 9.13
N THR A 441 -11.39 -10.12 8.18
CA THR A 441 -10.81 -11.46 8.03
C THR A 441 -10.37 -11.71 6.60
N PHE A 442 -9.29 -12.45 6.44
CA PHE A 442 -8.89 -13.04 5.17
C PHE A 442 -8.79 -14.56 5.33
N GLY A 443 -9.42 -15.33 4.42
CA GLY A 443 -9.54 -16.78 4.58
C GLY A 443 -10.24 -17.18 5.87
N GLY A 444 -11.17 -16.36 6.37
CA GLY A 444 -11.93 -16.62 7.61
C GLY A 444 -11.12 -16.45 8.91
N ALA A 445 -9.90 -15.91 8.84
CA ALA A 445 -9.04 -15.68 10.00
C ALA A 445 -8.62 -14.21 10.12
N PRO A 446 -8.55 -13.65 11.34
CA PRO A 446 -7.88 -12.40 11.61
C PRO A 446 -6.35 -12.58 11.58
N VAL A 447 -5.63 -11.47 11.42
CA VAL A 447 -4.18 -11.43 11.65
C VAL A 447 -3.94 -11.28 13.15
N GLY A 448 -3.20 -12.21 13.72
CA GLY A 448 -2.87 -12.23 15.14
C GLY A 448 -1.67 -11.34 15.50
N ALA A 449 -1.33 -11.35 16.78
CA ALA A 449 -0.12 -10.71 17.28
C ALA A 449 1.12 -11.18 16.51
N ASN A 450 2.09 -10.31 16.32
CA ASN A 450 3.32 -10.58 15.58
C ASN A 450 3.07 -11.00 14.10
N GLY A 451 1.95 -10.55 13.49
CA GLY A 451 1.66 -10.82 12.09
C GLY A 451 1.33 -12.29 11.78
N THR A 452 1.07 -13.13 12.77
CA THR A 452 0.70 -14.52 12.54
C THR A 452 -0.65 -14.63 11.83
N TRP A 453 -0.69 -15.43 10.76
CA TRP A 453 -1.92 -15.68 10.02
C TRP A 453 -1.84 -17.02 9.28
N SER A 454 -2.95 -17.73 9.27
CA SER A 454 -3.22 -18.85 8.36
C SER A 454 -4.72 -18.88 8.05
N ALA A 455 -5.06 -19.27 6.84
CA ALA A 455 -6.46 -19.39 6.47
C ALA A 455 -7.17 -20.43 7.35
N ALA A 456 -8.26 -20.02 8.02
CA ALA A 456 -9.11 -20.91 8.78
C ALA A 456 -10.18 -21.55 7.88
N ARG A 457 -10.47 -20.95 6.74
CA ARG A 457 -11.45 -21.43 5.78
C ARG A 457 -11.00 -21.19 4.35
N GLU A 458 -10.95 -22.27 3.59
CA GLU A 458 -10.77 -22.27 2.14
C GLU A 458 -12.03 -22.90 1.51
N GLU A 459 -12.65 -22.20 0.57
CA GLU A 459 -13.84 -22.70 -0.13
C GLU A 459 -13.41 -23.51 -1.35
N THR A 460 -13.86 -24.75 -1.46
CA THR A 460 -13.70 -25.55 -2.68
C THR A 460 -14.77 -25.13 -3.68
N LEU A 461 -14.36 -24.76 -4.88
CA LEU A 461 -15.22 -24.38 -5.98
C LEU A 461 -15.24 -25.50 -7.02
N GLN A 462 -16.43 -25.93 -7.41
CA GLN A 462 -16.60 -26.95 -8.43
C GLN A 462 -16.41 -26.34 -9.82
N ALA A 463 -15.53 -26.92 -10.59
CA ALA A 463 -15.36 -26.56 -12.00
C ALA A 463 -16.30 -27.40 -12.86
N GLN A 464 -16.96 -26.73 -13.81
CA GLN A 464 -17.77 -27.37 -14.84
C GLN A 464 -17.38 -26.75 -16.20
N ASP A 465 -16.90 -27.57 -17.12
CA ASP A 465 -16.49 -27.13 -18.47
C ASP A 465 -15.53 -25.93 -18.47
N GLY A 466 -14.53 -25.94 -17.56
CA GLY A 466 -13.56 -24.84 -17.42
C GLY A 466 -14.10 -23.57 -16.79
N SER A 467 -15.32 -23.60 -16.27
CA SER A 467 -15.96 -22.46 -15.62
C SER A 467 -16.28 -22.78 -14.15
N ILE A 468 -16.21 -21.77 -13.29
CA ILE A 468 -16.67 -21.82 -11.91
C ILE A 468 -17.67 -20.71 -11.63
N THR A 469 -18.60 -20.96 -10.73
CA THR A 469 -19.55 -19.93 -10.27
C THR A 469 -19.37 -19.72 -8.80
N LEU A 470 -19.34 -18.43 -8.39
CA LEU A 470 -19.29 -18.05 -6.97
C LEU A 470 -20.09 -16.78 -6.73
N ASP A 471 -20.65 -16.70 -5.53
CA ASP A 471 -21.31 -15.47 -5.08
C ASP A 471 -20.30 -14.57 -4.36
N LEU A 472 -20.30 -13.28 -4.71
CA LEU A 472 -19.53 -12.21 -4.09
C LEU A 472 -20.49 -11.28 -3.36
N PRO A 473 -20.54 -11.31 -2.03
CA PRO A 473 -21.31 -10.34 -1.27
C PRO A 473 -20.93 -8.90 -1.61
N ALA A 474 -21.81 -7.97 -1.30
CA ALA A 474 -21.48 -6.55 -1.29
C ALA A 474 -20.23 -6.30 -0.44
N ALA A 475 -19.41 -5.33 -0.81
CA ALA A 475 -18.18 -4.97 -0.13
C ALA A 475 -17.34 -6.21 0.28
N SER A 476 -16.85 -6.97 -0.69
CA SER A 476 -16.03 -8.16 -0.43
C SER A 476 -15.05 -8.42 -1.57
N ALA A 477 -14.02 -9.24 -1.30
CA ALA A 477 -13.13 -9.72 -2.35
C ALA A 477 -12.86 -11.23 -2.21
N ALA A 478 -12.40 -11.83 -3.32
CA ALA A 478 -12.01 -13.22 -3.36
C ALA A 478 -10.70 -13.40 -4.13
N LEU A 479 -9.77 -14.14 -3.53
CA LEU A 479 -8.62 -14.73 -4.21
C LEU A 479 -8.99 -16.16 -4.60
N ILE A 480 -9.01 -16.43 -5.89
CA ILE A 480 -9.39 -17.72 -6.47
C ILE A 480 -8.14 -18.35 -7.05
N THR A 481 -7.75 -19.51 -6.56
CA THR A 481 -6.65 -20.30 -7.08
C THR A 481 -7.22 -21.46 -7.90
N MET A 482 -6.74 -21.60 -9.13
CA MET A 482 -7.17 -22.63 -10.07
C MET A 482 -6.00 -23.55 -10.39
N GLU A 483 -6.23 -24.84 -10.29
CA GLU A 483 -5.24 -25.87 -10.56
C GLU A 483 -5.54 -26.52 -11.92
N GLU A 484 -4.53 -26.63 -12.77
CA GLU A 484 -4.64 -27.33 -14.05
C GLU A 484 -4.79 -28.84 -13.78
N PRO A 485 -5.44 -29.59 -14.70
CA PRO A 485 -5.42 -31.04 -14.66
C PRO A 485 -3.98 -31.57 -14.65
N SER A 486 -3.69 -32.53 -13.78
CA SER A 486 -2.40 -33.21 -13.78
C SER A 486 -2.18 -33.83 -15.17
N ARG A 487 -1.06 -33.51 -15.79
CA ARG A 487 -0.67 -34.08 -17.08
C ARG A 487 -0.38 -35.57 -16.95
#